data_230cfdfcc2d1e688b81ae0721ae48549
#
_entry.id   230cfdfcc2d1e688b81ae0721ae48549
#
_cell.length_a   1.000
_cell.length_b   1.000
_cell.length_c   1.000
_cell.angle_alpha   90.00
_cell.angle_beta   90.00
_cell.angle_gamma   90.00
#
_symmetry.space_group_name_H-M   'P 1'
#
loop_
_entity.id
_entity.type
_entity.pdbx_description
1 polymer ?
#
loop_
_entity_poly.entity_id
_entity_poly.type
_entity_poly.pdbx_seq_one_letter_code
_entity_poly.pdbx_strand_id
1 'polypeptide(L)'
;DQNPFKLSDSISNMISDACTPQIDPDITMRTIEGKTILEVDVTPGKFRPYYIASKGKETTAYIRINGTSRPADARKLKELEIEGQNMSYDKMQCIGKTYDEKKALHLCKEMKRIALEACKSEDEKAEVKDMTLEKLEDFGVLCRAGKSYTVTNAFELMTDNKNRNAKIQCALFKGITRDIFIDQKEFTGPIYEQVDDAYHFVLRHINLG
;
A
#
# COMPACT_ATOMS: atom_id res chain seq x y z
N ASP A 1 30.43 10.55 -35.50
CA ASP A 1 30.00 9.21 -35.18
C ASP A 1 30.59 8.83 -33.82
N GLN A 2 29.74 8.80 -32.77
CA GLN A 2 30.15 8.36 -31.48
C GLN A 2 30.10 6.82 -31.41
N ASN A 3 31.12 6.23 -30.81
CA ASN A 3 31.12 4.78 -30.58
C ASN A 3 29.96 4.41 -29.59
N PRO A 4 28.97 3.62 -30.02
CA PRO A 4 27.81 3.31 -29.18
C PRO A 4 28.12 2.63 -27.86
N PHE A 5 29.17 1.83 -27.79
CA PHE A 5 29.63 1.20 -26.54
C PHE A 5 30.14 2.24 -25.55
N LYS A 6 30.97 3.18 -25.99
CA LYS A 6 31.46 4.26 -25.13
C LYS A 6 30.32 5.18 -24.66
N LEU A 7 29.34 5.37 -25.51
CA LEU A 7 28.15 6.17 -25.16
C LEU A 7 27.28 5.45 -24.11
N SER A 8 27.08 4.14 -24.27
CA SER A 8 26.39 3.29 -23.28
C SER A 8 27.08 3.38 -21.91
N ASP A 9 28.39 3.15 -21.86
CA ASP A 9 29.17 3.24 -20.61
C ASP A 9 29.07 4.63 -19.97
N SER A 10 29.15 5.69 -20.77
CA SER A 10 29.04 7.07 -20.30
C SER A 10 27.66 7.37 -19.70
N ILE A 11 26.59 6.88 -20.34
CA ILE A 11 25.20 7.04 -19.85
C ILE A 11 25.02 6.26 -18.54
N SER A 12 25.46 5.01 -18.49
CA SER A 12 25.37 4.18 -17.29
C SER A 12 26.06 4.84 -16.10
N ASN A 13 27.32 5.23 -16.27
CA ASN A 13 28.10 5.90 -15.22
C ASN A 13 27.44 7.22 -14.80
N MET A 14 27.00 8.04 -15.75
CA MET A 14 26.33 9.31 -15.44
C MET A 14 25.07 9.12 -14.61
N ILE A 15 24.25 8.12 -14.90
CA ILE A 15 23.02 7.81 -14.13
C ILE A 15 23.40 7.29 -12.74
N SER A 16 24.29 6.29 -12.66
CA SER A 16 24.70 5.67 -11.42
C SER A 16 25.38 6.67 -10.46
N ASP A 17 26.29 7.50 -10.97
CA ASP A 17 27.03 8.45 -10.15
C ASP A 17 26.20 9.68 -9.71
N ALA A 18 25.24 10.08 -10.53
CA ALA A 18 24.41 11.26 -10.24
C ALA A 18 23.29 10.99 -9.26
N CYS A 19 22.82 9.75 -9.13
CA CYS A 19 21.63 9.42 -8.38
C CYS A 19 21.91 8.88 -6.97
N THR A 20 21.04 9.22 -6.06
CA THR A 20 20.99 8.65 -4.70
C THR A 20 19.56 8.23 -4.37
N PRO A 21 19.27 6.98 -3.95
CA PRO A 21 20.20 5.84 -4.06
C PRO A 21 20.69 5.59 -5.48
N GLN A 22 21.77 4.83 -5.62
CA GLN A 22 22.32 4.51 -6.94
C GLN A 22 21.28 3.80 -7.81
N ILE A 23 21.27 4.13 -9.09
CA ILE A 23 20.42 3.50 -10.11
C ILE A 23 21.33 2.76 -11.09
N ASP A 24 21.03 1.49 -11.28
CA ASP A 24 21.70 0.65 -12.27
C ASP A 24 20.75 0.48 -13.48
N PRO A 25 20.93 1.27 -14.54
CA PRO A 25 20.10 1.17 -15.74
C PRO A 25 20.49 -0.06 -16.57
N ASP A 26 19.52 -0.72 -17.15
CA ASP A 26 19.77 -1.73 -18.18
C ASP A 26 19.83 -1.07 -19.54
N ILE A 27 21.00 -1.15 -20.22
CA ILE A 27 21.20 -0.49 -21.51
C ILE A 27 21.41 -1.53 -22.60
N THR A 28 20.46 -1.60 -23.52
CA THR A 28 20.52 -2.48 -24.68
C THR A 28 20.72 -1.72 -25.98
N MET A 29 21.43 -2.33 -26.91
CA MET A 29 21.63 -1.78 -28.25
C MET A 29 20.74 -2.49 -29.26
N ARG A 30 19.96 -1.72 -30.03
CA ARG A 30 19.11 -2.25 -31.11
C ARG A 30 19.40 -1.52 -32.40
N THR A 31 19.34 -2.23 -33.52
CA THR A 31 19.41 -1.62 -34.85
C THR A 31 18.01 -1.57 -35.45
N ILE A 32 17.54 -0.36 -35.73
CA ILE A 32 16.25 -0.09 -36.37
C ILE A 32 16.51 0.75 -37.59
N GLU A 33 16.07 0.27 -38.76
CA GLU A 33 16.25 0.97 -40.07
C GLU A 33 17.70 1.37 -40.33
N GLY A 34 18.66 0.52 -39.99
CA GLY A 34 20.10 0.79 -40.19
C GLY A 34 20.73 1.77 -39.20
N LYS A 35 20.01 2.24 -38.21
CA LYS A 35 20.50 3.12 -37.13
C LYS A 35 20.63 2.37 -35.84
N THR A 36 21.75 2.55 -35.13
CA THR A 36 21.92 2.03 -33.77
C THR A 36 21.23 2.91 -32.77
N ILE A 37 20.31 2.32 -31.99
CA ILE A 37 19.55 2.95 -30.90
C ILE A 37 20.00 2.36 -29.58
N LEU A 38 20.22 3.19 -28.57
CA LEU A 38 20.42 2.77 -27.19
C LEU A 38 19.07 2.83 -26.48
N GLU A 39 18.61 1.71 -25.99
CA GLU A 39 17.41 1.59 -25.14
C GLU A 39 17.90 1.54 -23.69
N VAL A 40 17.45 2.51 -22.89
CA VAL A 40 17.78 2.62 -21.46
C VAL A 40 16.54 2.25 -20.66
N ASP A 41 16.56 1.10 -20.00
CA ASP A 41 15.47 0.67 -19.14
C ASP A 41 15.83 0.92 -17.67
N VAL A 42 14.93 1.59 -16.96
CA VAL A 42 15.05 1.88 -15.54
C VAL A 42 13.87 1.26 -14.81
N THR A 43 14.11 0.13 -14.17
CA THR A 43 13.09 -0.56 -13.38
C THR A 43 12.73 0.20 -12.11
N PRO A 44 11.49 0.05 -11.60
CA PRO A 44 11.09 0.66 -10.34
C PRO A 44 11.98 0.18 -9.18
N GLY A 45 12.68 1.11 -8.56
CA GLY A 45 13.59 0.79 -7.45
C GLY A 45 12.87 0.63 -6.11
N LYS A 46 13.50 -0.11 -5.20
CA LYS A 46 12.97 -0.44 -3.86
C LYS A 46 13.28 0.63 -2.80
N PHE A 47 14.27 1.50 -3.06
CA PHE A 47 14.80 2.43 -2.04
C PHE A 47 14.41 3.89 -2.32
N ARG A 48 13.13 4.13 -2.57
CA ARG A 48 12.61 5.49 -2.81
C ARG A 48 12.78 6.42 -1.60
N PRO A 49 12.91 7.74 -1.83
CA PRO A 49 12.94 8.44 -3.12
C PRO A 49 14.31 8.42 -3.78
N TYR A 50 14.33 8.41 -5.11
CA TYR A 50 15.55 8.61 -5.92
C TYR A 50 15.67 10.09 -6.28
N TYR A 51 16.87 10.64 -6.19
CA TYR A 51 17.12 12.06 -6.44
C TYR A 51 18.57 12.31 -6.91
N ILE A 52 18.84 13.48 -7.43
CA ILE A 52 20.20 13.89 -7.83
C ILE A 52 21.01 14.25 -6.57
N ALA A 53 22.06 13.47 -6.28
CA ALA A 53 22.85 13.61 -5.06
C ALA A 53 23.36 15.03 -4.80
N SER A 54 23.87 15.71 -5.83
CA SER A 54 24.43 17.06 -5.73
C SER A 54 23.42 18.17 -5.48
N LYS A 55 22.10 17.90 -5.70
CA LYS A 55 21.04 18.92 -5.60
C LYS A 55 20.08 18.66 -4.43
N GLY A 56 20.17 17.48 -3.81
CA GLY A 56 19.32 17.09 -2.67
C GLY A 56 17.93 16.60 -3.06
N LYS A 57 17.30 15.88 -2.13
CA LYS A 57 16.02 15.20 -2.35
C LYS A 57 14.83 16.16 -2.44
N GLU A 58 14.88 17.28 -1.73
CA GLU A 58 13.79 18.26 -1.66
C GLU A 58 13.52 18.94 -3.00
N THR A 59 14.55 19.01 -3.85
CA THR A 59 14.48 19.70 -5.14
C THR A 59 14.44 18.77 -6.34
N THR A 60 14.95 17.55 -6.21
CA THR A 60 15.15 16.63 -7.35
C THR A 60 14.55 15.22 -7.18
N ALA A 61 13.82 14.97 -6.12
CA ALA A 61 12.92 13.83 -6.06
C ALA A 61 11.62 14.17 -6.80
N TYR A 62 11.51 13.73 -8.04
CA TYR A 62 10.37 14.05 -8.91
C TYR A 62 9.26 13.01 -8.82
N ILE A 63 8.02 13.49 -8.88
CA ILE A 63 6.81 12.67 -9.04
C ILE A 63 6.08 13.07 -10.30
N ARG A 64 5.32 12.13 -10.85
CA ARG A 64 4.49 12.39 -12.03
C ARG A 64 3.03 12.55 -11.60
N ILE A 65 2.46 13.72 -11.93
CA ILE A 65 1.06 14.03 -11.65
C ILE A 65 0.43 14.49 -12.98
N ASN A 66 -0.59 13.77 -13.43
CA ASN A 66 -1.35 14.12 -14.66
C ASN A 66 -0.46 14.47 -15.86
N GLY A 67 0.57 13.64 -16.11
CA GLY A 67 1.48 13.85 -17.24
C GLY A 67 2.60 14.86 -17.00
N THR A 68 2.60 15.59 -15.89
CA THR A 68 3.63 16.58 -15.52
C THR A 68 4.57 16.04 -14.46
N SER A 69 5.89 16.19 -14.64
CA SER A 69 6.89 15.90 -13.62
C SER A 69 7.16 17.14 -12.79
N ARG A 70 7.11 17.03 -11.47
CA ARG A 70 7.39 18.12 -10.54
C ARG A 70 8.06 17.58 -9.26
N PRO A 71 8.85 18.40 -8.55
CA PRO A 71 9.42 17.98 -7.27
C PRO A 71 8.32 17.54 -6.28
N ALA A 72 8.59 16.50 -5.53
CA ALA A 72 7.72 16.03 -4.46
C ALA A 72 7.72 17.04 -3.31
N ASP A 73 6.55 17.38 -2.77
CA ASP A 73 6.46 18.16 -1.54
C ASP A 73 6.88 17.32 -0.31
N ALA A 74 7.01 17.97 0.85
CA ALA A 74 7.47 17.32 2.09
C ALA A 74 6.59 16.11 2.49
N ARG A 75 5.27 16.18 2.27
CA ARG A 75 4.35 15.08 2.55
C ARG A 75 4.60 13.92 1.61
N LYS A 76 4.74 14.19 0.31
CA LYS A 76 4.97 13.16 -0.70
C LYS A 76 6.36 12.53 -0.57
N LEU A 77 7.37 13.31 -0.19
CA LEU A 77 8.69 12.78 0.15
C LEU A 77 8.60 11.75 1.30
N LYS A 78 7.82 12.07 2.34
CA LYS A 78 7.63 11.14 3.46
C LYS A 78 6.89 9.87 3.05
N GLU A 79 5.89 9.96 2.18
CA GLU A 79 5.21 8.80 1.59
C GLU A 79 6.20 7.93 0.81
N LEU A 80 7.04 8.53 -0.05
CA LEU A 80 8.05 7.82 -0.83
C LEU A 80 9.11 7.13 0.05
N GLU A 81 9.52 7.74 1.16
CA GLU A 81 10.43 7.15 2.14
C GLU A 81 9.81 5.90 2.79
N ILE A 82 8.54 5.97 3.18
CA ILE A 82 7.80 4.84 3.75
C ILE A 82 7.67 3.70 2.72
N GLU A 83 7.27 4.04 1.49
CA GLU A 83 7.22 3.09 0.38
C GLU A 83 8.58 2.43 0.10
N GLY A 84 9.67 3.23 0.14
CA GLY A 84 11.03 2.76 -0.10
C GLY A 84 11.57 1.85 1.01
N GLN A 85 11.04 1.94 2.21
CA GLN A 85 11.36 1.03 3.31
C GLN A 85 10.52 -0.25 3.28
N ASN A 86 9.70 -0.42 2.27
CA ASN A 86 8.72 -1.51 2.16
C ASN A 86 7.75 -1.56 3.36
N MET A 87 7.56 -0.40 4.00
CA MET A 87 6.64 -0.22 5.11
C MET A 87 5.33 0.36 4.58
N SER A 88 4.25 -0.31 4.86
CA SER A 88 2.89 0.19 4.62
C SER A 88 2.32 0.79 5.90
N TYR A 89 1.36 1.71 5.77
CA TYR A 89 0.73 2.39 6.91
C TYR A 89 0.16 1.41 7.94
N ASP A 90 -0.43 0.33 7.49
CA ASP A 90 -1.01 -0.72 8.32
C ASP A 90 0.02 -1.41 9.22
N LYS A 91 1.26 -1.63 8.74
CA LYS A 91 2.36 -2.25 9.48
C LYS A 91 3.09 -1.29 10.43
N MET A 92 2.86 0.02 10.32
CA MET A 92 3.46 0.98 11.23
C MET A 92 2.89 0.85 12.63
N GLN A 93 3.75 1.05 13.64
CA GLN A 93 3.31 1.08 15.04
C GLN A 93 2.24 2.15 15.26
N CYS A 94 1.14 1.77 15.90
CA CYS A 94 0.10 2.71 16.29
C CYS A 94 0.51 3.49 17.53
N ILE A 95 0.87 4.76 17.34
CA ILE A 95 1.35 5.64 18.42
C ILE A 95 0.23 5.92 19.41
N GLY A 96 0.55 5.83 20.70
CA GLY A 96 -0.39 6.12 21.78
C GLY A 96 -1.36 4.97 22.10
N LYS A 97 -1.17 3.80 21.51
CA LYS A 97 -1.95 2.60 21.81
C LYS A 97 -1.07 1.53 22.47
N THR A 98 -1.67 0.83 23.42
CA THR A 98 -1.03 -0.27 24.16
C THR A 98 -1.61 -1.61 23.74
N TYR A 99 -0.78 -2.64 23.81
CA TYR A 99 -1.22 -3.99 23.56
C TYR A 99 -2.23 -4.46 24.62
N ASP A 100 -3.32 -5.04 24.14
CA ASP A 100 -4.36 -5.67 24.96
C ASP A 100 -4.55 -7.10 24.47
N GLU A 101 -4.11 -8.05 25.29
CA GLU A 101 -4.17 -9.47 24.97
C GLU A 101 -5.60 -9.97 24.72
N LYS A 102 -6.59 -9.46 25.49
CA LYS A 102 -7.99 -9.87 25.32
C LYS A 102 -8.52 -9.45 23.93
N LYS A 103 -8.19 -8.25 23.48
CA LYS A 103 -8.54 -7.79 22.14
C LYS A 103 -7.85 -8.61 21.06
N ALA A 104 -6.56 -8.94 21.25
CA ALA A 104 -5.81 -9.74 20.29
C ALA A 104 -6.37 -11.17 20.17
N LEU A 105 -6.68 -11.81 21.28
CA LEU A 105 -7.31 -13.13 21.29
C LEU A 105 -8.73 -13.11 20.73
N HIS A 106 -9.48 -12.02 20.97
CA HIS A 106 -10.79 -11.84 20.35
C HIS A 106 -10.67 -11.72 18.83
N LEU A 107 -9.73 -10.93 18.34
CA LEU A 107 -9.45 -10.81 16.89
C LEU A 107 -9.10 -12.18 16.29
N CYS A 108 -8.26 -12.98 16.93
CA CYS A 108 -7.94 -14.34 16.49
C CYS A 108 -9.20 -15.21 16.32
N LYS A 109 -10.13 -15.14 17.30
CA LYS A 109 -11.39 -15.90 17.25
C LYS A 109 -12.29 -15.42 16.11
N GLU A 110 -12.42 -14.10 15.92
CA GLU A 110 -13.22 -13.53 14.84
C GLU A 110 -12.66 -13.87 13.46
N MET A 111 -11.34 -13.78 13.28
CA MET A 111 -10.72 -14.18 12.02
C MET A 111 -10.99 -15.66 11.69
N LYS A 112 -10.91 -16.55 12.68
CA LYS A 112 -11.25 -17.97 12.49
C LYS A 112 -12.74 -18.14 12.16
N ARG A 113 -13.64 -17.46 12.89
CA ARG A 113 -15.09 -17.51 12.65
C ARG A 113 -15.43 -17.11 11.21
N ILE A 114 -14.89 -15.96 10.75
CA ILE A 114 -15.11 -15.46 9.40
C ILE A 114 -14.58 -16.45 8.36
N ALA A 115 -13.39 -17.03 8.59
CA ALA A 115 -12.83 -18.03 7.68
C ALA A 115 -13.73 -19.27 7.58
N LEU A 116 -14.29 -19.75 8.70
CA LEU A 116 -15.21 -20.89 8.73
C LEU A 116 -16.54 -20.58 8.00
N GLU A 117 -17.06 -19.36 8.17
CA GLU A 117 -18.30 -18.92 7.50
C GLU A 117 -18.13 -18.77 5.98
N ALA A 118 -16.93 -18.46 5.51
CA ALA A 118 -16.60 -18.38 4.08
C ALA A 118 -16.47 -19.75 3.40
N CYS A 119 -16.28 -20.84 4.16
CA CYS A 119 -16.16 -22.20 3.64
C CYS A 119 -17.49 -22.73 3.08
N LYS A 120 -17.42 -23.39 1.93
CA LYS A 120 -18.60 -23.97 1.26
C LYS A 120 -18.82 -25.45 1.55
N SER A 121 -17.80 -26.14 2.07
CA SER A 121 -17.84 -27.57 2.39
C SER A 121 -17.27 -27.87 3.77
N GLU A 122 -17.60 -29.04 4.33
CA GLU A 122 -17.02 -29.50 5.61
C GLU A 122 -15.52 -29.80 5.48
N ASP A 123 -15.06 -30.25 4.31
CA ASP A 123 -13.64 -30.49 4.08
C ASP A 123 -12.85 -29.17 4.13
N GLU A 124 -13.37 -28.11 3.51
CA GLU A 124 -12.76 -26.77 3.62
C GLU A 124 -12.72 -26.28 5.06
N LYS A 125 -13.78 -26.48 5.84
CA LYS A 125 -13.81 -26.12 7.26
C LYS A 125 -12.77 -26.87 8.09
N ALA A 126 -12.54 -28.15 7.77
CA ALA A 126 -11.53 -28.96 8.46
C ALA A 126 -10.08 -28.46 8.21
N GLU A 127 -9.83 -27.76 7.12
CA GLU A 127 -8.53 -27.17 6.78
C GLU A 127 -8.29 -25.80 7.46
N VAL A 128 -9.33 -25.17 8.02
CA VAL A 128 -9.19 -23.87 8.69
C VAL A 128 -8.39 -24.00 9.97
N LYS A 129 -7.18 -23.47 9.95
CA LYS A 129 -6.26 -23.50 11.11
C LYS A 129 -6.60 -22.41 12.13
N ASP A 130 -6.27 -22.69 13.39
CA ASP A 130 -6.38 -21.67 14.42
C ASP A 130 -5.53 -20.43 14.11
N MET A 131 -6.10 -19.27 14.36
CA MET A 131 -5.36 -18.02 14.37
C MET A 131 -4.71 -17.84 15.74
N THR A 132 -3.41 -17.52 15.75
CA THR A 132 -2.62 -17.30 16.96
C THR A 132 -1.98 -15.92 16.96
N LEU A 133 -1.43 -15.51 18.10
CA LEU A 133 -0.71 -14.24 18.22
C LEU A 133 0.53 -14.21 17.32
N GLU A 134 1.22 -15.34 17.17
CA GLU A 134 2.36 -15.48 16.25
C GLU A 134 1.93 -15.26 14.80
N LYS A 135 0.79 -15.78 14.40
CA LYS A 135 0.26 -15.52 13.05
C LYS A 135 -0.15 -14.05 12.85
N LEU A 136 -0.67 -13.38 13.87
CA LEU A 136 -0.91 -11.93 13.80
C LEU A 136 0.41 -11.15 13.64
N GLU A 137 1.50 -11.62 14.24
CA GLU A 137 2.85 -11.08 14.03
C GLU A 137 3.33 -11.33 12.61
N ASP A 138 3.22 -12.55 12.09
CA ASP A 138 3.60 -12.91 10.71
C ASP A 138 2.85 -12.06 9.66
N PHE A 139 1.59 -11.73 9.90
CA PHE A 139 0.81 -10.84 9.04
C PHE A 139 1.12 -9.35 9.24
N GLY A 140 1.95 -9.01 10.22
CA GLY A 140 2.28 -7.62 10.54
C GLY A 140 1.15 -6.86 11.25
N VAL A 141 0.18 -7.56 11.81
CA VAL A 141 -0.90 -6.98 12.65
C VAL A 141 -0.39 -6.66 14.04
N LEU A 142 0.55 -7.46 14.54
CA LEU A 142 1.31 -7.20 15.77
C LEU A 142 2.80 -7.14 15.47
N CYS A 143 3.55 -6.40 16.28
CA CYS A 143 5.01 -6.43 16.27
C CYS A 143 5.53 -6.93 17.61
N ARG A 144 6.49 -7.85 17.60
CA ARG A 144 7.12 -8.34 18.83
C ARG A 144 7.96 -7.26 19.50
N ALA A 145 7.78 -7.08 20.79
CA ALA A 145 8.53 -6.16 21.64
C ALA A 145 9.05 -6.89 22.88
N GLY A 146 10.18 -7.56 22.73
CA GLY A 146 10.75 -8.41 23.80
C GLY A 146 9.83 -9.59 24.13
N LYS A 147 9.27 -9.60 25.36
CA LYS A 147 8.33 -10.64 25.81
C LYS A 147 6.86 -10.29 25.57
N SER A 148 6.58 -9.12 25.00
CA SER A 148 5.22 -8.64 24.73
C SER A 148 5.09 -8.25 23.27
N TYR A 149 4.00 -7.56 22.92
CA TYR A 149 3.72 -7.03 21.59
C TYR A 149 3.49 -5.53 21.63
N THR A 150 3.76 -4.86 20.51
CA THR A 150 3.24 -3.53 20.20
C THR A 150 2.19 -3.66 19.11
N VAL A 151 1.21 -2.76 19.14
CA VAL A 151 0.12 -2.75 18.15
C VAL A 151 0.50 -1.93 16.94
N THR A 152 0.09 -2.43 15.78
CA THR A 152 0.20 -1.70 14.51
C THR A 152 -1.10 -0.97 14.18
N ASN A 153 -1.08 -0.12 13.16
CA ASN A 153 -2.32 0.51 12.68
C ASN A 153 -3.32 -0.54 12.16
N ALA A 154 -2.84 -1.66 11.58
CA ALA A 154 -3.70 -2.79 11.19
C ALA A 154 -4.47 -3.35 12.38
N PHE A 155 -3.80 -3.55 13.52
CA PHE A 155 -4.47 -4.04 14.72
C PHE A 155 -5.62 -3.10 15.17
N GLU A 156 -5.37 -1.80 15.22
CA GLU A 156 -6.40 -0.82 15.58
C GLU A 156 -7.55 -0.80 14.57
N LEU A 157 -7.24 -0.85 13.27
CA LEU A 157 -8.25 -0.90 12.21
C LEU A 157 -9.14 -2.16 12.31
N MET A 158 -8.58 -3.27 12.76
CA MET A 158 -9.28 -4.54 12.84
C MET A 158 -9.97 -4.79 14.20
N THR A 159 -9.66 -4.03 15.25
CA THR A 159 -10.22 -4.29 16.58
C THR A 159 -11.17 -3.21 17.10
N ASP A 160 -10.81 -1.97 16.98
CA ASP A 160 -11.59 -0.87 17.58
C ASP A 160 -11.93 0.23 16.58
N ASN A 161 -11.02 0.49 15.66
CA ASN A 161 -11.14 1.49 14.59
C ASN A 161 -11.95 2.76 14.99
N LYS A 162 -11.76 3.23 16.22
CA LYS A 162 -12.29 4.53 16.66
C LYS A 162 -11.55 5.69 15.99
N ASN A 163 -10.58 5.35 15.14
CA ASN A 163 -9.80 6.31 14.39
C ASN A 163 -10.70 7.02 13.38
N ARG A 164 -10.82 8.31 13.52
CA ARG A 164 -11.76 9.19 12.80
C ARG A 164 -11.66 9.13 11.28
N ASN A 165 -10.57 8.57 10.72
CA ASN A 165 -10.28 8.60 9.30
C ASN A 165 -10.50 7.26 8.58
N ALA A 166 -10.83 6.19 9.29
CA ALA A 166 -11.03 4.86 8.70
C ALA A 166 -12.51 4.46 8.76
N LYS A 167 -13.35 5.28 8.13
CA LYS A 167 -14.79 5.06 8.02
C LYS A 167 -15.19 4.90 6.56
N ILE A 168 -16.08 3.97 6.28
CA ILE A 168 -16.70 3.82 4.98
C ILE A 168 -17.98 4.65 4.94
N GLN A 169 -18.06 5.53 3.96
CA GLN A 169 -19.26 6.34 3.71
C GLN A 169 -19.87 5.89 2.39
N CYS A 170 -21.11 5.46 2.43
CA CYS A 170 -21.90 5.14 1.26
C CYS A 170 -22.98 6.19 1.02
N ALA A 171 -23.21 6.52 -0.25
CA ALA A 171 -24.22 7.48 -0.65
C ALA A 171 -24.91 7.04 -1.93
N LEU A 172 -26.22 7.13 -1.95
CA LEU A 172 -27.06 6.91 -3.12
C LEU A 172 -27.60 8.24 -3.64
N PHE A 173 -27.40 8.50 -4.92
CA PHE A 173 -27.90 9.68 -5.61
C PHE A 173 -28.94 9.29 -6.67
N LYS A 174 -29.87 10.19 -6.96
CA LYS A 174 -30.85 10.02 -8.04
C LYS A 174 -30.23 10.38 -9.38
N GLY A 175 -30.35 9.46 -10.35
CA GLY A 175 -29.85 9.69 -11.72
C GLY A 175 -28.32 9.59 -11.83
N ILE A 176 -27.75 10.25 -12.81
CA ILE A 176 -26.32 10.25 -13.13
C ILE A 176 -25.55 11.44 -12.57
N THR A 177 -26.27 12.42 -12.02
CA THR A 177 -25.69 13.59 -11.35
C THR A 177 -25.71 13.38 -9.84
N ARG A 178 -24.86 14.12 -9.11
CA ARG A 178 -24.80 14.05 -7.65
C ARG A 178 -25.65 15.14 -6.95
N ASP A 179 -26.70 15.61 -7.60
CA ASP A 179 -27.47 16.77 -7.14
C ASP A 179 -28.54 16.39 -6.12
N ILE A 180 -29.14 15.20 -6.25
CA ILE A 180 -30.21 14.76 -5.37
C ILE A 180 -29.80 13.54 -4.58
N PHE A 181 -29.71 13.73 -3.29
CA PHE A 181 -29.43 12.69 -2.31
C PHE A 181 -30.65 11.83 -2.03
N ILE A 182 -30.52 10.49 -2.10
CA ILE A 182 -31.59 9.55 -1.79
C ILE A 182 -31.36 8.90 -0.42
N ASP A 183 -30.15 8.36 -0.19
CA ASP A 183 -29.77 7.70 1.04
C ASP A 183 -28.27 7.81 1.28
N GLN A 184 -27.87 7.84 2.57
CA GLN A 184 -26.46 7.81 2.96
C GLN A 184 -26.28 7.05 4.26
N LYS A 185 -25.13 6.40 4.41
CA LYS A 185 -24.76 5.76 5.66
C LYS A 185 -23.25 5.82 5.87
N GLU A 186 -22.84 6.12 7.11
CA GLU A 186 -21.47 6.01 7.57
C GLU A 186 -21.35 4.75 8.41
N PHE A 187 -20.32 3.93 8.15
CA PHE A 187 -20.01 2.73 8.87
C PHE A 187 -18.76 2.94 9.71
N THR A 188 -18.79 2.47 10.95
CA THR A 188 -17.72 2.59 11.95
C THR A 188 -17.49 1.25 12.62
N GLY A 189 -16.39 1.09 13.36
CA GLY A 189 -16.01 -0.18 13.96
C GLY A 189 -14.88 -0.88 13.20
N PRO A 190 -14.63 -2.17 13.44
CA PRO A 190 -13.64 -2.95 12.74
C PRO A 190 -13.80 -2.86 11.22
N ILE A 191 -12.68 -2.71 10.49
CA ILE A 191 -12.74 -2.44 9.05
C ILE A 191 -13.45 -3.55 8.25
N TYR A 192 -13.32 -4.80 8.67
CA TYR A 192 -13.97 -5.93 8.02
C TYR A 192 -15.51 -5.89 8.16
N GLU A 193 -16.02 -5.44 9.32
CA GLU A 193 -17.46 -5.23 9.51
C GLU A 193 -17.98 -4.08 8.66
N GLN A 194 -17.21 -2.98 8.56
CA GLN A 194 -17.57 -1.85 7.70
C GLN A 194 -17.67 -2.23 6.22
N VAL A 195 -16.76 -3.09 5.74
CA VAL A 195 -16.79 -3.58 4.35
C VAL A 195 -18.05 -4.39 4.09
N ASP A 196 -18.40 -5.28 5.01
CA ASP A 196 -19.59 -6.12 4.91
C ASP A 196 -20.89 -5.29 4.95
N ASP A 197 -20.96 -4.37 5.89
CA ASP A 197 -22.07 -3.42 6.01
C ASP A 197 -22.24 -2.54 4.76
N ALA A 198 -21.12 -2.03 4.21
CA ALA A 198 -21.12 -1.24 2.98
C ALA A 198 -21.57 -2.07 1.77
N TYR A 199 -21.12 -3.33 1.68
CA TYR A 199 -21.59 -4.27 0.67
C TYR A 199 -23.11 -4.48 0.74
N HIS A 200 -23.64 -4.72 1.94
CA HIS A 200 -25.07 -4.86 2.15
C HIS A 200 -25.86 -3.57 1.86
N PHE A 201 -25.27 -2.39 2.13
CA PHE A 201 -25.87 -1.11 1.71
C PHE A 201 -26.01 -1.05 0.20
N VAL A 202 -24.97 -1.40 -0.56
CA VAL A 202 -25.00 -1.40 -2.02
C VAL A 202 -26.03 -2.40 -2.53
N LEU A 203 -26.05 -3.64 -2.03
CA LEU A 203 -27.01 -4.67 -2.46
C LEU A 203 -28.46 -4.26 -2.28
N ARG A 204 -28.78 -3.52 -1.22
CA ARG A 204 -30.17 -3.04 -1.00
C ARG A 204 -30.63 -1.98 -2.00
N HIS A 205 -29.69 -1.33 -2.67
CA HIS A 205 -29.98 -0.21 -3.57
C HIS A 205 -29.76 -0.52 -5.05
N ILE A 206 -29.23 -1.71 -5.37
CA ILE A 206 -29.15 -2.19 -6.75
C ILE A 206 -30.27 -3.18 -7.01
N ASN A 207 -31.00 -2.97 -8.11
CA ASN A 207 -31.92 -3.97 -8.60
C ASN A 207 -31.11 -5.11 -9.22
N LEU A 208 -31.06 -6.23 -8.53
CA LEU A 208 -30.61 -7.50 -9.10
C LEU A 208 -31.76 -7.97 -10.01
N GLY A 209 -31.67 -7.60 -11.31
CA GLY A 209 -32.64 -8.02 -12.33
C GLY A 209 -32.68 -9.52 -12.54
#